data_2bcdc492d9fc34bcc30b1afbbf74ab0c
#
_entry.id   2bcdc492d9fc34bcc30b1afbbf74ab0c
#
_cell.length_a   1.000
_cell.length_b   1.000
_cell.length_c   1.000
_cell.angle_alpha   90.00
_cell.angle_beta   90.00
_cell.angle_gamma   90.00
#
_symmetry.space_group_name_H-M   'P 1'
#
loop_
_entity.id
_entity.type
_entity.pdbx_description
1 polymer ?
#
loop_
_entity_poly.entity_id
_entity_poly.type
_entity_poly.pdbx_seq_one_letter_code
_entity_poly.pdbx_strand_id
1 'polypeptide(L)'
;MTNNANRTFTRSETYADVKGKQKYALNFKVAMVDPNTGAAGLRIVLDDEMTERSFDLLLDFTSSEAEAKSVNAWALFADVKGSLKSTSVPAGLMLQYKMVGTDEWTDFAGEIKTDAENKSFSARLTGLTPGKNYVVRAKTDKEAGKKQIAFTTEAAAVLSNMSFDSWYMNGKAPMPDIQGEPLIWDTANPGSASLGTVPTNPESSHVAVPGEGKKAAKLESLAATMDIFAAGNIFTGKFGKAIASLSNPGATLDWGTPFYSRPLALKGYMDYRPVAITHAKSPYTELKGRPDTCQIQIFLTDRTTMYHIDTQKKQFVDINGSDVIAYGKLESGTVTSTKEGLVNGYEPFEIKLEYRDLTRKPNMIVIVAAASKYGDFFTGGKGTVLYLDEFSFVYDPAEL
;
A
#
# COMPACT_ATOMS: atom_id res chain seq x y z
N MET A 1 3.02 -21.66 43.88
CA MET A 1 2.24 -20.49 44.32
C MET A 1 1.32 -20.94 45.42
N THR A 2 1.52 -20.43 46.60
CA THR A 2 0.67 -20.72 47.75
C THR A 2 -0.72 -20.14 47.54
N ASN A 3 -1.69 -21.01 47.59
CA ASN A 3 -3.09 -20.72 47.40
C ASN A 3 -3.60 -19.91 48.61
N ASN A 4 -3.54 -18.59 48.57
CA ASN A 4 -4.15 -17.72 49.57
C ASN A 4 -5.60 -17.46 49.20
N ALA A 5 -6.45 -18.41 49.55
CA ALA A 5 -7.87 -18.43 49.17
C ALA A 5 -8.74 -17.38 49.88
N ASN A 6 -8.20 -16.46 50.66
CA ASN A 6 -8.96 -15.37 51.26
C ASN A 6 -8.05 -14.18 51.57
N ARG A 7 -7.87 -13.27 50.60
CA ARG A 7 -7.37 -11.93 50.90
C ARG A 7 -8.54 -10.98 51.09
N THR A 8 -8.76 -10.59 52.35
CA THR A 8 -9.68 -9.50 52.65
C THR A 8 -8.92 -8.19 52.55
N PHE A 9 -9.28 -7.37 51.60
CA PHE A 9 -8.80 -5.99 51.53
C PHE A 9 -9.89 -5.12 52.14
N THR A 10 -9.61 -4.57 53.31
CA THR A 10 -10.49 -3.56 53.91
C THR A 10 -9.90 -2.20 53.54
N ARG A 11 -10.51 -1.48 52.65
CA ARG A 11 -10.24 -0.08 52.41
C ARG A 11 -11.46 0.69 52.88
N SER A 12 -11.35 1.40 53.97
CA SER A 12 -12.35 2.33 54.42
C SER A 12 -12.01 3.72 53.84
N GLU A 13 -12.73 4.20 52.88
CA GLU A 13 -12.71 5.59 52.46
C GLU A 13 -13.99 6.25 52.95
N THR A 14 -13.82 7.33 53.73
CA THR A 14 -14.94 8.13 54.17
C THR A 14 -15.21 9.19 53.12
N TYR A 15 -16.25 9.05 52.35
CA TYR A 15 -16.69 10.11 51.44
C TYR A 15 -17.55 11.09 52.21
N ALA A 16 -17.11 12.35 52.29
CA ALA A 16 -17.94 13.43 52.80
C ALA A 16 -19.03 13.73 51.76
N ASP A 17 -20.19 13.49 52.15
CA ASP A 17 -21.53 13.86 51.75
C ASP A 17 -21.75 14.76 50.55
N VAL A 18 -22.55 14.32 49.63
CA VAL A 18 -23.10 15.12 48.56
C VAL A 18 -24.43 15.75 48.90
N LYS A 19 -25.18 15.32 49.85
CA LYS A 19 -26.41 15.96 50.39
C LYS A 19 -26.84 15.30 51.71
N GLY A 20 -26.38 15.83 52.83
CA GLY A 20 -27.07 15.57 54.08
C GLY A 20 -26.38 14.61 55.08
N LYS A 21 -25.07 14.57 55.12
CA LYS A 21 -24.30 14.11 56.30
C LYS A 21 -24.30 12.62 56.66
N GLN A 22 -24.50 11.72 55.73
CA GLN A 22 -24.29 10.29 55.98
C GLN A 22 -22.93 9.83 55.48
N LYS A 23 -22.14 9.25 56.35
CA LYS A 23 -20.84 8.67 56.00
C LYS A 23 -21.07 7.19 55.67
N TYR A 24 -20.63 6.75 54.49
CA TYR A 24 -20.67 5.38 54.11
C TYR A 24 -19.27 4.80 54.10
N ALA A 25 -19.06 3.68 54.80
CA ALA A 25 -17.85 2.89 54.69
C ALA A 25 -18.10 1.75 53.71
N LEU A 26 -17.30 1.75 52.60
CA LEU A 26 -17.37 0.65 51.62
C LEU A 26 -16.30 -0.37 52.00
N ASN A 27 -16.73 -1.52 52.46
CA ASN A 27 -15.87 -2.65 52.75
C ASN A 27 -15.88 -3.65 51.60
N PHE A 28 -14.74 -3.83 50.95
CA PHE A 28 -14.60 -4.78 49.84
C PHE A 28 -14.00 -6.10 50.35
N LYS A 29 -14.72 -7.19 50.13
CA LYS A 29 -14.20 -8.53 50.36
C LYS A 29 -14.07 -9.24 49.03
N VAL A 30 -12.83 -9.43 48.57
CA VAL A 30 -12.55 -10.20 47.35
C VAL A 30 -12.34 -11.66 47.74
N ALA A 31 -13.19 -12.56 47.29
CA ALA A 31 -13.04 -13.98 47.42
C ALA A 31 -12.83 -14.61 46.04
N MET A 32 -11.88 -15.54 45.89
CA MET A 32 -11.83 -16.38 44.71
C MET A 32 -13.01 -17.35 44.76
N VAL A 33 -13.94 -17.25 43.82
CA VAL A 33 -15.17 -18.06 43.79
C VAL A 33 -14.87 -19.49 43.33
N ASP A 34 -13.88 -19.66 42.45
CA ASP A 34 -13.39 -20.97 42.00
C ASP A 34 -11.89 -20.90 41.64
N PRO A 35 -11.02 -21.57 42.41
CA PRO A 35 -9.60 -21.59 42.12
C PRO A 35 -9.24 -22.29 40.79
N ASN A 36 -10.10 -23.11 40.24
CA ASN A 36 -9.84 -23.85 39.01
C ASN A 36 -10.23 -23.04 37.75
N THR A 37 -11.19 -22.14 37.85
CA THR A 37 -11.64 -21.28 36.76
C THR A 37 -11.01 -19.89 36.78
N GLY A 38 -10.35 -19.52 37.91
CA GLY A 38 -9.76 -18.17 38.05
C GLY A 38 -10.79 -17.05 38.18
N ALA A 39 -12.07 -17.39 38.40
CA ALA A 39 -13.11 -16.40 38.65
C ALA A 39 -12.95 -15.79 40.02
N ALA A 40 -12.98 -14.47 40.14
CA ALA A 40 -12.97 -13.75 41.40
C ALA A 40 -14.27 -12.99 41.59
N GLY A 41 -14.89 -13.15 42.76
CA GLY A 41 -16.06 -12.38 43.16
C GLY A 41 -15.67 -11.18 44.01
N LEU A 42 -16.23 -10.03 43.72
CA LEU A 42 -16.17 -8.86 44.59
C LEU A 42 -17.50 -8.75 45.31
N ARG A 43 -17.52 -8.96 46.62
CA ARG A 43 -18.70 -8.70 47.46
C ARG A 43 -18.62 -7.27 48.00
N ILE A 44 -19.55 -6.42 47.65
CA ILE A 44 -19.73 -5.10 48.26
C ILE A 44 -20.79 -5.22 49.34
N VAL A 45 -20.39 -4.99 50.57
CA VAL A 45 -21.33 -4.93 51.73
C VAL A 45 -21.52 -3.45 52.05
N LEU A 46 -22.75 -2.98 51.97
CA LEU A 46 -23.14 -1.67 52.49
C LEU A 46 -23.75 -1.89 53.89
N ASP A 47 -23.05 -1.43 54.92
CA ASP A 47 -23.52 -1.44 56.28
C ASP A 47 -24.00 -0.03 56.62
N ASP A 48 -25.31 0.13 56.78
CA ASP A 48 -25.97 1.40 57.11
C ASP A 48 -26.62 1.40 58.48
N GLU A 49 -26.14 0.55 59.42
CA GLU A 49 -26.65 0.39 60.79
C GLU A 49 -28.11 -0.16 60.87
N MET A 50 -28.84 -0.21 59.73
CA MET A 50 -30.21 -0.71 59.72
C MET A 50 -30.46 -1.87 58.79
N THR A 51 -29.72 -1.99 57.71
CA THR A 51 -29.86 -3.07 56.70
C THR A 51 -28.54 -3.41 56.07
N GLU A 52 -28.06 -4.64 56.20
CA GLU A 52 -26.94 -5.16 55.46
C GLU A 52 -27.41 -5.47 54.03
N ARG A 53 -26.83 -4.78 53.05
CA ARG A 53 -27.05 -5.11 51.65
C ARG A 53 -25.76 -5.55 51.02
N SER A 54 -25.74 -6.72 50.48
CA SER A 54 -24.60 -7.24 49.73
C SER A 54 -24.89 -7.35 48.26
N PHE A 55 -23.92 -6.95 47.45
CA PHE A 55 -23.92 -7.12 46.01
C PHE A 55 -22.74 -7.99 45.64
N ASP A 56 -23.00 -9.10 45.00
CA ASP A 56 -21.94 -9.96 44.44
C ASP A 56 -21.69 -9.53 42.99
N LEU A 57 -20.51 -8.99 42.71
CA LEU A 57 -20.05 -8.72 41.37
C LEU A 57 -19.06 -9.81 40.98
N LEU A 58 -19.45 -10.67 40.06
CA LEU A 58 -18.56 -11.71 39.54
C LEU A 58 -17.64 -11.05 38.51
N LEU A 59 -16.35 -10.95 38.84
CA LEU A 59 -15.32 -10.48 37.93
C LEU A 59 -14.60 -11.71 37.38
N ASP A 60 -14.73 -11.88 36.06
CA ASP A 60 -14.02 -12.92 35.35
C ASP A 60 -12.62 -12.44 34.98
N PHE A 61 -11.61 -12.88 35.74
CA PHE A 61 -10.20 -12.58 35.47
C PHE A 61 -9.50 -13.71 34.68
N THR A 62 -10.23 -14.67 34.15
CA THR A 62 -9.62 -15.70 33.32
C THR A 62 -9.08 -15.02 32.04
N SER A 63 -7.76 -15.05 31.87
CA SER A 63 -7.16 -14.70 30.60
C SER A 63 -7.48 -15.78 29.59
N SER A 64 -7.95 -15.40 28.41
CA SER A 64 -8.19 -16.34 27.31
C SER A 64 -6.93 -17.14 26.98
N GLU A 65 -7.09 -18.42 26.60
CA GLU A 65 -5.96 -19.28 26.20
C GLU A 65 -5.20 -18.73 25.00
N ALA A 66 -5.90 -17.98 24.13
CA ALA A 66 -5.33 -17.27 23.00
C ALA A 66 -6.04 -15.93 22.78
N GLU A 67 -5.30 -14.91 22.41
CA GLU A 67 -5.85 -13.58 22.12
C GLU A 67 -5.24 -12.98 20.85
N ALA A 68 -6.05 -12.40 19.98
CA ALA A 68 -5.57 -11.50 18.93
C ALA A 68 -4.97 -10.22 19.56
N LYS A 69 -3.83 -9.75 19.09
CA LYS A 69 -3.11 -8.60 19.65
C LYS A 69 -3.01 -7.42 18.70
N SER A 70 -2.80 -7.69 17.42
CA SER A 70 -2.67 -6.65 16.40
C SER A 70 -3.15 -7.14 15.04
N VAL A 71 -3.59 -6.20 14.21
CA VAL A 71 -4.00 -6.43 12.83
C VAL A 71 -3.32 -5.39 11.95
N ASN A 72 -2.67 -5.85 10.89
CA ASN A 72 -2.19 -5.02 9.79
C ASN A 72 -3.09 -5.28 8.59
N ALA A 73 -4.08 -4.41 8.40
CA ALA A 73 -5.08 -4.55 7.35
C ALA A 73 -4.59 -3.95 6.03
N TRP A 74 -4.74 -4.70 4.95
CA TRP A 74 -4.57 -4.34 3.56
C TRP A 74 -5.94 -4.25 2.87
N ALA A 75 -5.98 -4.09 1.56
CA ALA A 75 -7.25 -3.96 0.85
C ALA A 75 -8.10 -5.25 0.89
N LEU A 76 -7.51 -6.41 0.57
CA LEU A 76 -8.21 -7.69 0.43
C LEU A 76 -7.80 -8.73 1.48
N PHE A 77 -6.84 -8.41 2.33
CA PHE A 77 -6.37 -9.31 3.39
C PHE A 77 -5.95 -8.53 4.64
N ALA A 78 -5.73 -9.25 5.73
CA ALA A 78 -5.20 -8.68 6.97
C ALA A 78 -4.25 -9.67 7.66
N ASP A 79 -3.06 -9.21 8.05
CA ASP A 79 -2.13 -9.98 8.84
C ASP A 79 -2.45 -9.78 10.33
N VAL A 80 -2.88 -10.86 10.98
CA VAL A 80 -3.24 -10.90 12.39
C VAL A 80 -2.10 -11.52 13.18
N LYS A 81 -1.70 -10.89 14.28
CA LYS A 81 -0.77 -11.45 15.27
C LYS A 81 -1.49 -11.58 16.60
N GLY A 82 -1.18 -12.65 17.32
CA GLY A 82 -1.77 -12.92 18.62
C GLY A 82 -0.80 -13.55 19.60
N SER A 83 -1.26 -13.73 20.83
CA SER A 83 -0.50 -14.37 21.90
C SER A 83 -1.22 -15.61 22.45
N LEU A 84 -0.43 -16.57 22.91
CA LEU A 84 -0.85 -17.75 23.65
C LEU A 84 -0.58 -17.55 25.14
N LYS A 85 -1.43 -18.11 25.99
CA LYS A 85 -1.27 -18.06 27.45
C LYS A 85 -0.06 -18.88 27.93
N SER A 86 0.23 -19.97 27.24
CA SER A 86 1.32 -20.88 27.59
C SER A 86 2.10 -21.30 26.34
N THR A 87 3.17 -22.06 26.53
CA THR A 87 3.94 -22.70 25.45
C THR A 87 3.20 -23.87 24.80
N SER A 88 2.07 -24.31 25.36
CA SER A 88 1.20 -25.30 24.74
C SER A 88 0.17 -24.59 23.85
N VAL A 89 0.11 -24.99 22.58
CA VAL A 89 -0.90 -24.47 21.66
C VAL A 89 -2.26 -25.05 22.06
N PRO A 90 -3.28 -24.23 22.33
CA PRO A 90 -4.59 -24.72 22.72
C PRO A 90 -5.28 -25.47 21.58
N ALA A 91 -6.02 -26.51 21.91
CA ALA A 91 -6.79 -27.28 20.96
C ALA A 91 -7.87 -26.40 20.31
N GLY A 92 -8.09 -26.62 19.02
CA GLY A 92 -9.07 -25.85 18.25
C GLY A 92 -8.74 -24.37 18.07
N LEU A 93 -7.45 -23.98 18.22
CA LEU A 93 -7.04 -22.59 17.96
C LEU A 93 -7.41 -22.18 16.55
N MET A 94 -8.26 -21.17 16.44
CA MET A 94 -8.66 -20.56 15.20
C MET A 94 -8.92 -19.06 15.36
N LEU A 95 -9.03 -18.34 14.26
CA LEU A 95 -9.51 -16.98 14.24
C LEU A 95 -10.98 -16.97 13.77
N GLN A 96 -11.77 -16.10 14.38
CA GLN A 96 -13.09 -15.74 13.91
C GLN A 96 -13.09 -14.27 13.55
N TYR A 97 -13.74 -13.94 12.45
CA TYR A 97 -13.91 -12.55 12.03
C TYR A 97 -15.32 -12.30 11.50
N LYS A 98 -15.74 -11.06 11.51
CA LYS A 98 -16.99 -10.62 10.88
C LYS A 98 -16.90 -9.16 10.46
N MET A 99 -17.74 -8.79 9.50
CA MET A 99 -17.96 -7.37 9.15
C MET A 99 -18.74 -6.71 10.29
N VAL A 100 -18.41 -5.47 10.61
CA VAL A 100 -19.15 -4.69 11.61
C VAL A 100 -20.59 -4.47 11.10
N GLY A 101 -21.56 -4.76 11.95
CA GLY A 101 -22.99 -4.69 11.61
C GLY A 101 -23.60 -6.03 11.17
N THR A 102 -22.81 -7.11 11.09
CA THR A 102 -23.32 -8.47 10.94
C THR A 102 -23.30 -9.21 12.28
N ASP A 103 -24.23 -10.14 12.48
CA ASP A 103 -24.32 -10.91 13.74
C ASP A 103 -23.46 -12.18 13.70
N GLU A 104 -23.29 -12.76 12.52
CA GLU A 104 -22.59 -14.04 12.35
C GLU A 104 -21.09 -13.89 12.28
N TRP A 105 -20.38 -14.78 13.02
CA TRP A 105 -18.95 -14.92 12.97
C TRP A 105 -18.54 -15.96 11.92
N THR A 106 -17.59 -15.63 11.10
CA THR A 106 -16.97 -16.54 10.13
C THR A 106 -15.73 -17.16 10.75
N ASP A 107 -15.64 -18.49 10.76
CA ASP A 107 -14.46 -19.22 11.14
C ASP A 107 -13.41 -19.11 10.02
N PHE A 108 -12.18 -18.70 10.34
CA PHE A 108 -11.10 -18.61 9.36
C PHE A 108 -10.57 -20.02 9.07
N ALA A 109 -10.71 -20.45 7.81
CA ALA A 109 -10.30 -21.78 7.36
C ALA A 109 -8.82 -21.88 6.93
N GLY A 110 -8.07 -20.77 6.97
CA GLY A 110 -6.67 -20.74 6.55
C GLY A 110 -5.70 -21.18 7.65
N GLU A 111 -4.43 -21.19 7.31
CA GLU A 111 -3.34 -21.60 8.20
C GLU A 111 -3.12 -20.58 9.33
N ILE A 112 -2.98 -21.08 10.56
CA ILE A 112 -2.48 -20.32 11.72
C ILE A 112 -1.07 -20.82 12.03
N LYS A 113 -0.09 -19.95 11.88
CA LYS A 113 1.29 -20.22 12.25
C LYS A 113 1.48 -19.95 13.73
N THR A 114 1.96 -20.95 14.47
CA THR A 114 2.19 -20.84 15.91
C THR A 114 3.68 -20.89 16.22
N ASP A 115 4.09 -20.07 17.18
CA ASP A 115 5.41 -20.10 17.79
C ASP A 115 5.20 -20.31 19.29
N ALA A 116 5.31 -21.57 19.72
CA ALA A 116 5.04 -21.98 21.08
C ALA A 116 6.07 -21.41 22.07
N GLU A 117 7.34 -21.30 21.69
CA GLU A 117 8.41 -20.77 22.53
C GLU A 117 8.15 -19.29 22.86
N ASN A 118 7.81 -18.50 21.87
CA ASN A 118 7.48 -17.08 22.01
C ASN A 118 6.02 -16.84 22.41
N LYS A 119 5.23 -17.91 22.62
CA LYS A 119 3.79 -17.85 22.96
C LYS A 119 3.02 -16.94 22.03
N SER A 120 3.23 -17.10 20.73
CA SER A 120 2.61 -16.26 19.71
C SER A 120 1.99 -17.09 18.60
N PHE A 121 1.09 -16.45 17.87
CA PHE A 121 0.56 -16.97 16.61
C PHE A 121 0.38 -15.85 15.61
N SER A 122 0.32 -16.21 14.33
CA SER A 122 0.00 -15.31 13.25
C SER A 122 -0.83 -15.99 12.18
N ALA A 123 -1.66 -15.22 11.47
CA ALA A 123 -2.44 -15.70 10.34
C ALA A 123 -2.70 -14.55 9.37
N ARG A 124 -2.91 -14.88 8.10
CA ARG A 124 -3.35 -13.94 7.07
C ARG A 124 -4.80 -14.23 6.72
N LEU A 125 -5.70 -13.37 7.18
CA LEU A 125 -7.09 -13.39 6.74
C LEU A 125 -7.16 -12.91 5.29
N THR A 126 -7.75 -13.71 4.40
CA THR A 126 -7.93 -13.40 2.97
C THR A 126 -9.39 -13.27 2.61
N GLY A 127 -9.70 -12.79 1.42
CA GLY A 127 -11.09 -12.65 0.94
C GLY A 127 -11.86 -11.52 1.65
N LEU A 128 -11.17 -10.53 2.20
CA LEU A 128 -11.80 -9.37 2.79
C LEU A 128 -12.26 -8.39 1.71
N THR A 129 -13.29 -7.62 2.00
CA THR A 129 -13.80 -6.57 1.11
C THR A 129 -13.07 -5.26 1.38
N PRO A 130 -12.58 -4.54 0.35
CA PRO A 130 -11.90 -3.26 0.52
C PRO A 130 -12.78 -2.19 1.17
N GLY A 131 -12.17 -1.34 2.02
CA GLY A 131 -12.84 -0.20 2.65
C GLY A 131 -13.93 -0.58 3.65
N LYS A 132 -13.90 -1.78 4.23
CA LYS A 132 -14.90 -2.26 5.19
C LYS A 132 -14.34 -2.41 6.60
N ASN A 133 -15.23 -2.23 7.58
CA ASN A 133 -14.89 -2.40 8.99
C ASN A 133 -15.15 -3.84 9.41
N TYR A 134 -14.16 -4.42 10.07
CA TYR A 134 -14.18 -5.79 10.58
C TYR A 134 -13.81 -5.84 12.05
N VAL A 135 -14.17 -6.93 12.68
CA VAL A 135 -13.66 -7.35 13.99
C VAL A 135 -13.12 -8.77 13.89
N VAL A 136 -12.03 -9.05 14.61
CA VAL A 136 -11.42 -10.37 14.69
C VAL A 136 -11.17 -10.75 16.15
N ARG A 137 -11.30 -12.04 16.45
CA ARG A 137 -10.96 -12.64 17.75
C ARG A 137 -10.31 -14.00 17.57
N ALA A 138 -9.55 -14.44 18.58
CA ALA A 138 -9.14 -15.83 18.68
C ALA A 138 -10.26 -16.68 19.29
N LYS A 139 -10.30 -17.96 18.92
CA LYS A 139 -11.22 -18.98 19.46
C LYS A 139 -10.44 -20.26 19.70
N THR A 140 -10.84 -21.02 20.69
CA THR A 140 -10.35 -22.37 20.99
C THR A 140 -11.53 -23.30 21.19
N ASP A 141 -11.31 -24.60 21.38
CA ASP A 141 -12.38 -25.55 21.70
C ASP A 141 -13.09 -25.21 23.00
N LYS A 142 -12.42 -24.52 23.92
CA LYS A 142 -13.00 -24.19 25.24
C LYS A 142 -13.74 -22.86 25.24
N GLU A 143 -13.27 -21.88 24.48
CA GLU A 143 -13.84 -20.53 24.53
C GLU A 143 -13.64 -19.74 23.24
N ALA A 144 -14.56 -18.84 22.97
CA ALA A 144 -14.34 -17.75 22.04
C ALA A 144 -13.65 -16.61 22.80
N GLY A 145 -12.54 -16.09 22.28
CA GLY A 145 -11.78 -15.01 22.92
C GLY A 145 -12.64 -13.78 23.19
N LYS A 146 -12.55 -13.28 24.41
CA LYS A 146 -13.29 -12.09 24.87
C LYS A 146 -12.78 -10.82 24.19
N LYS A 147 -11.48 -10.77 23.90
CA LYS A 147 -10.85 -9.63 23.27
C LYS A 147 -11.09 -9.66 21.76
N GLN A 148 -11.72 -8.62 21.25
CA GLN A 148 -11.93 -8.39 19.83
C GLN A 148 -11.06 -7.22 19.38
N ILE A 149 -10.52 -7.30 18.17
CA ILE A 149 -9.80 -6.19 17.54
C ILE A 149 -10.60 -5.71 16.34
N ALA A 150 -11.01 -4.46 16.38
CA ALA A 150 -11.60 -3.78 15.24
C ALA A 150 -10.51 -3.29 14.28
N PHE A 151 -10.75 -3.40 12.99
CA PHE A 151 -9.88 -2.88 11.94
C PHE A 151 -10.69 -2.50 10.70
N THR A 152 -10.10 -1.64 9.86
CA THR A 152 -10.69 -1.25 8.58
C THR A 152 -9.72 -1.67 7.48
N THR A 153 -10.21 -2.38 6.47
CA THR A 153 -9.44 -2.69 5.26
C THR A 153 -9.18 -1.42 4.47
N GLU A 154 -8.05 -1.36 3.78
CA GLU A 154 -7.74 -0.26 2.87
C GLU A 154 -8.66 -0.29 1.65
N ALA A 155 -8.81 0.82 0.97
CA ALA A 155 -9.43 0.84 -0.35
C ALA A 155 -8.53 0.09 -1.36
N ALA A 156 -9.11 -0.56 -2.34
CA ALA A 156 -8.39 -0.99 -3.54
C ALA A 156 -8.43 0.17 -4.56
N ALA A 157 -7.66 1.22 -4.29
CA ALA A 157 -7.67 2.43 -5.09
C ALA A 157 -7.06 2.20 -6.48
N VAL A 158 -7.58 2.89 -7.48
CA VAL A 158 -7.04 2.96 -8.84
C VAL A 158 -6.72 4.41 -9.17
N LEU A 159 -5.80 4.64 -10.10
CA LEU A 159 -5.60 5.97 -10.67
C LEU A 159 -6.54 6.15 -11.87
N SER A 160 -6.90 7.39 -12.13
CA SER A 160 -7.65 7.72 -13.35
C SER A 160 -6.80 7.42 -14.59
N ASN A 161 -7.45 7.01 -15.68
CA ASN A 161 -6.83 6.77 -17.00
C ASN A 161 -5.62 5.80 -17.01
N MET A 162 -5.64 4.75 -16.18
CA MET A 162 -4.59 3.72 -16.22
C MET A 162 -4.60 2.88 -17.50
N SER A 163 -5.68 2.90 -18.26
CA SER A 163 -5.79 2.28 -19.60
C SER A 163 -5.20 3.14 -20.71
N PHE A 164 -4.87 4.41 -20.46
CA PHE A 164 -4.41 5.40 -21.43
C PHE A 164 -5.37 5.68 -22.60
N ASP A 165 -6.66 5.43 -22.42
CA ASP A 165 -7.68 5.69 -23.46
C ASP A 165 -8.00 7.18 -23.63
N SER A 166 -7.86 7.96 -22.55
CA SER A 166 -8.24 9.37 -22.54
C SER A 166 -7.06 10.30 -22.80
N TRP A 167 -7.23 11.21 -23.76
CA TRP A 167 -6.22 12.19 -24.12
C TRP A 167 -6.87 13.53 -24.45
N TYR A 168 -6.19 14.62 -24.14
CA TYR A 168 -6.57 15.96 -24.56
C TYR A 168 -5.34 16.74 -25.06
N MET A 169 -5.57 17.86 -25.74
CA MET A 169 -4.50 18.72 -26.24
C MET A 169 -4.30 19.93 -25.33
N ASN A 170 -3.07 20.08 -24.82
CA ASN A 170 -2.62 21.30 -24.15
C ASN A 170 -1.70 22.06 -25.13
N GLY A 171 -2.28 23.00 -25.91
CA GLY A 171 -1.58 23.61 -27.01
C GLY A 171 -1.19 22.58 -28.09
N LYS A 172 0.12 22.35 -28.25
CA LYS A 172 0.65 21.32 -29.18
C LYS A 172 1.03 20.02 -28.49
N ALA A 173 0.86 19.93 -27.17
CA ALA A 173 1.23 18.77 -26.39
C ALA A 173 0.01 17.88 -26.15
N PRO A 174 -0.03 16.63 -26.64
CA PRO A 174 -0.99 15.63 -26.19
C PRO A 174 -0.72 15.27 -24.73
N MET A 175 -1.78 15.24 -23.93
CA MET A 175 -1.74 14.95 -22.50
C MET A 175 -2.48 13.63 -22.23
N PRO A 176 -1.87 12.65 -21.57
CA PRO A 176 -2.45 11.34 -21.30
C PRO A 176 -3.34 11.36 -20.06
N ASP A 177 -4.33 12.24 -20.03
CA ASP A 177 -5.21 12.41 -18.87
C ASP A 177 -6.63 12.82 -19.33
N ILE A 178 -7.57 12.91 -18.39
CA ILE A 178 -8.95 13.34 -18.62
C ILE A 178 -9.03 14.85 -18.45
N GLN A 179 -9.44 15.56 -19.50
CA GLN A 179 -9.56 17.01 -19.46
C GLN A 179 -10.57 17.48 -18.42
N GLY A 180 -10.14 18.37 -17.52
CA GLY A 180 -10.98 18.93 -16.45
C GLY A 180 -10.96 18.15 -15.15
N GLU A 181 -10.34 16.97 -15.11
CA GLU A 181 -10.06 16.20 -13.91
C GLU A 181 -8.73 16.65 -13.24
N PRO A 182 -8.51 16.33 -11.96
CA PRO A 182 -7.20 16.51 -11.33
C PRO A 182 -6.11 15.77 -12.10
N LEU A 183 -5.01 16.44 -12.43
CA LEU A 183 -3.91 15.87 -13.18
C LEU A 183 -3.27 14.69 -12.45
N ILE A 184 -3.26 13.53 -13.10
CA ILE A 184 -2.60 12.31 -12.62
C ILE A 184 -1.36 12.02 -13.46
N TRP A 185 -1.51 12.01 -14.79
CA TRP A 185 -0.48 11.65 -15.75
C TRP A 185 0.00 12.85 -16.53
N ASP A 186 1.32 13.00 -16.63
CA ASP A 186 1.97 14.01 -17.44
C ASP A 186 3.16 13.43 -18.20
N THR A 187 3.72 14.22 -19.07
CA THR A 187 4.83 13.87 -19.97
C THR A 187 5.80 15.05 -20.10
N ALA A 188 6.92 14.85 -20.75
CA ALA A 188 7.80 15.95 -21.15
C ALA A 188 7.31 16.70 -22.40
N ASN A 189 6.17 16.33 -23.00
CA ASN A 189 5.61 16.96 -24.19
C ASN A 189 5.49 18.49 -24.09
N PRO A 190 5.02 19.10 -22.98
CA PRO A 190 4.91 20.56 -22.91
C PRO A 190 6.25 21.28 -23.13
N GLY A 191 7.34 20.65 -22.71
CA GLY A 191 8.68 21.18 -22.94
C GLY A 191 9.20 20.94 -24.36
N SER A 192 9.09 19.71 -24.85
CA SER A 192 9.62 19.29 -26.13
C SER A 192 8.81 19.83 -27.33
N ALA A 193 7.49 20.03 -27.18
CA ALA A 193 6.65 20.61 -28.22
C ALA A 193 7.08 22.04 -28.60
N SER A 194 7.61 22.80 -27.65
CA SER A 194 8.19 24.11 -27.91
C SER A 194 9.48 24.04 -28.77
N LEU A 195 10.14 22.89 -28.78
CA LEU A 195 11.33 22.56 -29.55
C LEU A 195 11.01 21.78 -30.83
N GLY A 196 9.72 21.70 -31.21
CA GLY A 196 9.26 21.12 -32.47
C GLY A 196 9.13 19.59 -32.46
N THR A 197 9.07 18.94 -31.30
CA THR A 197 8.88 17.47 -31.21
C THR A 197 7.93 17.08 -30.08
N VAL A 198 7.20 15.98 -30.29
CA VAL A 198 6.22 15.44 -29.33
C VAL A 198 6.50 13.95 -29.15
N PRO A 199 7.30 13.59 -28.12
CA PRO A 199 7.73 12.21 -27.92
C PRO A 199 6.65 11.25 -27.42
N THR A 200 5.59 11.74 -26.76
CA THR A 200 4.54 10.89 -26.20
C THR A 200 3.19 11.21 -26.85
N ASN A 201 2.55 10.19 -27.44
CA ASN A 201 1.35 10.35 -28.24
C ASN A 201 0.34 9.23 -27.96
N PRO A 202 -0.99 9.48 -28.15
CA PRO A 202 -1.97 8.41 -28.21
C PRO A 202 -1.76 7.56 -29.47
N GLU A 203 -1.96 6.25 -29.32
CA GLU A 203 -1.93 5.28 -30.42
C GLU A 203 -3.21 4.45 -30.42
N SER A 204 -3.96 4.46 -31.52
CA SER A 204 -5.24 3.75 -31.64
C SER A 204 -5.21 2.55 -32.58
N SER A 205 -4.19 2.44 -33.42
CA SER A 205 -4.05 1.35 -34.40
C SER A 205 -3.28 0.15 -33.82
N HIS A 206 -2.56 0.35 -32.72
CA HIS A 206 -1.79 -0.68 -32.01
C HIS A 206 -2.07 -0.59 -30.52
N VAL A 207 -3.00 -1.42 -30.04
CA VAL A 207 -3.48 -1.49 -28.64
C VAL A 207 -3.44 -2.94 -28.16
N ALA A 208 -3.19 -3.14 -26.86
CA ALA A 208 -3.18 -4.47 -26.28
C ALA A 208 -4.60 -5.08 -26.18
N VAL A 209 -5.58 -4.26 -25.83
CA VAL A 209 -6.99 -4.64 -25.72
C VAL A 209 -7.81 -3.88 -26.75
N PRO A 210 -8.16 -4.51 -27.89
CA PRO A 210 -8.93 -3.85 -28.95
C PRO A 210 -10.34 -3.46 -28.49
N GLY A 211 -10.83 -2.32 -29.01
CA GLY A 211 -12.17 -1.84 -28.74
C GLY A 211 -12.39 -0.45 -29.32
N GLU A 212 -13.64 -0.01 -29.35
CA GLU A 212 -13.97 1.34 -29.76
C GLU A 212 -13.42 2.37 -28.75
N GLY A 213 -12.74 3.41 -29.23
CA GLY A 213 -12.16 4.44 -28.40
C GLY A 213 -10.87 4.05 -27.65
N LYS A 214 -10.44 2.79 -27.76
CA LYS A 214 -9.22 2.30 -27.12
C LYS A 214 -7.96 2.93 -27.68
N LYS A 215 -7.02 3.25 -26.80
CA LYS A 215 -5.72 3.82 -27.13
C LYS A 215 -4.66 3.30 -26.19
N ALA A 216 -3.44 3.20 -26.71
CA ALA A 216 -2.23 2.99 -25.92
C ALA A 216 -1.42 4.28 -25.84
N ALA A 217 -0.52 4.38 -24.88
CA ALA A 217 0.48 5.43 -24.83
C ALA A 217 1.71 5.02 -25.66
N LYS A 218 1.99 5.74 -26.75
CA LYS A 218 3.21 5.59 -27.56
C LYS A 218 4.27 6.56 -27.07
N LEU A 219 5.35 6.04 -26.50
CA LEU A 219 6.51 6.77 -26.06
C LEU A 219 7.64 6.56 -27.09
N GLU A 220 7.99 7.61 -27.84
CA GLU A 220 9.01 7.53 -28.88
C GLU A 220 10.17 8.49 -28.53
N SER A 221 11.38 7.99 -28.52
CA SER A 221 12.57 8.80 -28.31
C SER A 221 12.96 9.51 -29.60
N LEU A 222 12.95 10.83 -29.59
CA LEU A 222 13.15 11.70 -30.77
C LEU A 222 14.36 12.63 -30.56
N ALA A 223 14.75 13.30 -31.62
CA ALA A 223 15.64 14.45 -31.56
C ALA A 223 14.86 15.72 -31.88
N ALA A 224 14.85 16.68 -30.96
CA ALA A 224 14.26 18.00 -31.12
C ALA A 224 15.18 18.93 -31.90
N THR A 225 14.78 20.19 -32.08
CA THR A 225 15.60 21.25 -32.69
C THR A 225 17.01 21.25 -32.07
N MET A 226 18.03 21.48 -32.92
CA MET A 226 19.46 21.44 -32.55
C MET A 226 19.95 20.07 -32.07
N ASP A 227 19.28 19.00 -32.53
CA ASP A 227 19.63 17.62 -32.20
C ASP A 227 19.61 17.32 -30.68
N ILE A 228 18.75 18.02 -29.92
CA ILE A 228 18.53 17.75 -28.49
C ILE A 228 17.71 16.49 -28.36
N PHE A 229 18.26 15.46 -27.70
CA PHE A 229 17.55 14.21 -27.45
C PHE A 229 16.36 14.41 -26.50
N ALA A 230 15.19 13.90 -26.88
CA ALA A 230 13.97 13.94 -26.10
C ALA A 230 13.39 12.52 -25.99
N ALA A 231 13.54 11.90 -24.83
CA ALA A 231 12.97 10.58 -24.57
C ALA A 231 11.46 10.65 -24.42
N GLY A 232 10.75 9.71 -25.06
CA GLY A 232 9.33 9.46 -24.79
C GLY A 232 9.17 8.97 -23.35
N ASN A 233 8.31 9.62 -22.58
CA ASN A 233 8.06 9.30 -21.19
C ASN A 233 6.62 9.60 -20.77
N ILE A 234 6.18 8.96 -19.68
CA ILE A 234 4.94 9.24 -18.98
C ILE A 234 5.17 9.05 -17.49
N PHE A 235 4.60 9.90 -16.66
CA PHE A 235 4.78 9.81 -15.20
C PHE A 235 3.55 10.34 -14.45
N THR A 236 3.37 9.88 -13.22
CA THR A 236 2.40 10.50 -12.31
C THR A 236 2.99 11.75 -11.70
N GLY A 237 2.30 12.88 -11.86
CA GLY A 237 2.77 14.18 -11.40
C GLY A 237 2.52 15.29 -12.41
N LYS A 238 3.42 16.26 -12.52
CA LYS A 238 3.30 17.37 -13.47
C LYS A 238 4.65 17.80 -14.02
N PHE A 239 4.66 18.19 -15.28
CA PHE A 239 5.77 18.89 -15.92
C PHE A 239 5.88 20.32 -15.35
N GLY A 240 7.07 20.73 -15.03
CA GLY A 240 7.34 22.09 -14.56
C GLY A 240 7.68 23.03 -15.73
N LYS A 241 8.95 23.03 -16.14
CA LYS A 241 9.42 23.85 -17.25
C LYS A 241 10.60 23.25 -17.98
N ALA A 242 10.70 23.51 -19.28
CA ALA A 242 11.93 23.27 -20.02
C ALA A 242 12.99 24.36 -19.71
N ILE A 243 14.22 23.93 -19.59
CA ILE A 243 15.38 24.82 -19.38
C ILE A 243 16.17 24.85 -20.68
N ALA A 244 15.95 25.89 -21.47
CA ALA A 244 16.63 26.07 -22.75
C ALA A 244 18.08 26.52 -22.53
N SER A 245 19.02 25.60 -22.73
CA SER A 245 20.45 25.86 -22.72
C SER A 245 21.13 24.98 -23.75
N LEU A 246 21.94 25.54 -24.59
CA LEU A 246 22.66 24.77 -25.62
C LEU A 246 23.71 23.85 -25.04
N SER A 247 24.38 24.28 -23.99
CA SER A 247 25.46 23.52 -23.35
C SER A 247 24.96 22.55 -22.27
N ASN A 248 23.89 22.91 -21.58
CA ASN A 248 23.32 22.10 -20.49
C ASN A 248 21.78 22.23 -20.45
N PRO A 249 21.07 21.64 -21.43
CA PRO A 249 19.60 21.63 -21.44
C PRO A 249 19.07 20.84 -20.25
N GLY A 250 17.81 21.07 -19.87
CA GLY A 250 17.17 20.37 -18.78
C GLY A 250 15.68 20.62 -18.72
N ALA A 251 15.07 20.04 -17.70
CA ALA A 251 13.68 20.28 -17.35
C ALA A 251 13.51 20.16 -15.84
N THR A 252 12.46 20.80 -15.33
CA THR A 252 11.96 20.51 -13.97
C THR A 252 10.64 19.76 -14.08
N LEU A 253 10.44 18.81 -13.17
CA LEU A 253 9.23 18.01 -13.03
C LEU A 253 8.93 17.85 -11.55
N ASP A 254 7.65 17.66 -11.20
CA ASP A 254 7.25 17.29 -9.86
C ASP A 254 6.54 15.92 -9.93
N TRP A 255 7.18 14.88 -9.37
CA TRP A 255 6.69 13.52 -9.44
C TRP A 255 5.86 13.15 -8.21
N GLY A 256 4.76 12.46 -8.43
CA GLY A 256 3.88 11.90 -7.44
C GLY A 256 2.45 12.41 -7.52
N THR A 257 1.52 11.57 -7.11
CA THR A 257 0.10 11.91 -6.97
C THR A 257 -0.41 11.34 -5.65
N PRO A 258 -1.40 11.96 -4.97
CA PRO A 258 -1.97 11.42 -3.72
C PRO A 258 -2.48 10.00 -3.90
N PHE A 259 -2.06 9.11 -2.99
CA PHE A 259 -2.46 7.71 -3.04
C PHE A 259 -2.27 7.05 -1.66
N TYR A 260 -3.30 6.35 -1.16
CA TYR A 260 -3.37 5.90 0.23
C TYR A 260 -3.53 4.40 0.38
N SER A 261 -3.42 3.64 -0.72
CA SER A 261 -3.55 2.18 -0.74
C SER A 261 -2.21 1.50 -0.96
N ARG A 262 -2.09 0.24 -0.56
CA ARG A 262 -0.88 -0.57 -0.71
C ARG A 262 -1.11 -1.69 -1.74
N PRO A 263 -0.93 -1.45 -3.05
CA PRO A 263 -0.96 -2.51 -4.05
C PRO A 263 0.26 -3.42 -3.89
N LEU A 264 0.12 -4.67 -4.30
CA LEU A 264 1.21 -5.66 -4.27
C LEU A 264 2.05 -5.64 -5.54
N ALA A 265 1.45 -5.24 -6.66
CA ALA A 265 2.11 -5.12 -7.94
C ALA A 265 1.41 -4.10 -8.86
N LEU A 266 2.15 -3.65 -9.88
CA LEU A 266 1.64 -3.01 -11.09
C LEU A 266 1.69 -4.02 -12.23
N LYS A 267 0.56 -4.22 -12.91
CA LYS A 267 0.44 -5.00 -14.14
C LYS A 267 0.11 -4.08 -15.31
N GLY A 268 0.34 -4.58 -16.51
CA GLY A 268 -0.01 -3.89 -17.76
C GLY A 268 0.55 -4.63 -18.96
N TYR A 269 0.49 -3.97 -20.09
CA TYR A 269 1.00 -4.47 -21.37
C TYR A 269 2.04 -3.51 -21.92
N MET A 270 3.12 -4.06 -22.51
CA MET A 270 4.14 -3.26 -23.18
C MET A 270 4.55 -3.87 -24.53
N ASP A 271 4.86 -3.02 -25.49
CA ASP A 271 5.58 -3.39 -26.71
C ASP A 271 6.80 -2.49 -26.85
N TYR A 272 7.98 -3.07 -26.73
CA TYR A 272 9.25 -2.35 -26.77
C TYR A 272 10.04 -2.63 -28.04
N ARG A 273 10.43 -1.56 -28.73
CA ARG A 273 11.16 -1.60 -29.99
C ARG A 273 12.42 -0.73 -29.88
N PRO A 274 13.47 -1.23 -29.22
CA PRO A 274 14.72 -0.50 -29.08
C PRO A 274 15.47 -0.37 -30.39
N VAL A 275 16.17 0.74 -30.55
CA VAL A 275 17.22 0.91 -31.55
C VAL A 275 18.55 1.13 -30.84
N ALA A 276 19.64 1.17 -31.60
CA ALA A 276 20.95 1.51 -31.03
C ALA A 276 20.97 2.94 -30.47
N ILE A 277 21.60 3.14 -29.31
CA ILE A 277 21.80 4.45 -28.68
C ILE A 277 22.59 5.34 -29.63
N THR A 278 21.94 6.39 -30.13
CA THR A 278 22.54 7.39 -31.04
C THR A 278 23.08 8.59 -30.31
N HIS A 279 22.42 8.98 -29.23
CA HIS A 279 22.80 10.10 -28.35
C HIS A 279 23.32 9.54 -27.04
N ALA A 280 24.54 9.90 -26.68
CA ALA A 280 25.12 9.47 -25.40
C ALA A 280 25.93 10.62 -24.81
N LYS A 281 25.48 11.11 -23.63
CA LYS A 281 26.14 12.17 -22.88
C LYS A 281 26.72 11.65 -21.57
N SER A 282 27.66 12.38 -21.02
CA SER A 282 28.26 12.06 -19.71
C SER A 282 27.15 11.94 -18.63
N PRO A 283 27.17 10.90 -17.78
CA PRO A 283 28.26 9.91 -17.60
C PRO A 283 28.15 8.65 -18.50
N TYR A 284 27.26 8.60 -19.47
CA TYR A 284 26.88 7.39 -20.24
C TYR A 284 27.42 7.37 -21.67
N THR A 285 28.51 8.06 -21.97
CA THR A 285 29.09 8.15 -23.34
C THR A 285 29.50 6.80 -23.92
N GLU A 286 29.85 5.84 -23.08
CA GLU A 286 30.25 4.48 -23.44
C GLU A 286 29.09 3.61 -23.93
N LEU A 287 27.84 4.04 -23.73
CA LEU A 287 26.65 3.33 -24.17
C LEU A 287 26.34 3.56 -25.67
N LYS A 288 26.98 4.51 -26.32
CA LYS A 288 26.75 4.79 -27.75
C LYS A 288 26.91 3.54 -28.61
N GLY A 289 25.92 3.25 -29.43
CA GLY A 289 25.88 2.08 -30.31
C GLY A 289 25.39 0.78 -29.63
N ARG A 290 25.19 0.74 -28.31
CA ARG A 290 24.53 -0.36 -27.62
C ARG A 290 23.03 -0.30 -27.82
N PRO A 291 22.29 -1.42 -27.70
CA PRO A 291 20.83 -1.39 -27.66
C PRO A 291 20.31 -0.46 -26.56
N ASP A 292 19.27 0.30 -26.85
CA ASP A 292 18.60 1.12 -25.85
C ASP A 292 17.83 0.25 -24.84
N THR A 293 17.47 0.82 -23.73
CA THR A 293 16.76 0.11 -22.64
C THR A 293 15.60 0.97 -22.16
N CYS A 294 14.38 0.43 -22.13
CA CYS A 294 13.26 1.07 -21.46
C CYS A 294 13.29 0.86 -19.95
N GLN A 295 12.56 1.69 -19.24
CA GLN A 295 12.33 1.52 -17.81
C GLN A 295 10.89 1.85 -17.46
N ILE A 296 10.29 1.02 -16.60
CA ILE A 296 9.06 1.30 -15.87
C ILE A 296 9.37 1.15 -14.39
N GLN A 297 9.09 2.16 -13.59
CA GLN A 297 9.29 2.10 -12.15
C GLN A 297 8.07 2.61 -11.41
N ILE A 298 7.82 2.02 -10.24
CA ILE A 298 6.75 2.38 -9.33
C ILE A 298 7.28 2.40 -7.91
N PHE A 299 6.90 3.42 -7.14
CA PHE A 299 7.17 3.43 -5.71
C PHE A 299 6.10 4.17 -4.92
N LEU A 300 5.97 3.77 -3.68
CA LEU A 300 5.09 4.36 -2.68
C LEU A 300 5.92 5.12 -1.66
N THR A 301 5.41 6.28 -1.24
CA THR A 301 6.09 7.14 -0.26
C THR A 301 5.09 7.71 0.74
N ASP A 302 5.55 7.96 1.96
CA ASP A 302 4.78 8.69 2.99
C ASP A 302 4.94 10.21 2.94
N ARG A 303 5.65 10.74 1.94
CA ARG A 303 5.72 12.18 1.71
C ARG A 303 4.32 12.76 1.45
N THR A 304 4.13 13.98 1.88
CA THR A 304 2.92 14.78 1.60
C THR A 304 3.13 15.80 0.47
N THR A 305 4.35 15.88 -0.07
CA THR A 305 4.73 16.77 -1.16
C THR A 305 5.40 15.99 -2.27
N MET A 306 5.15 16.38 -3.52
CA MET A 306 5.76 15.79 -4.72
C MET A 306 7.30 15.89 -4.65
N TYR A 307 7.97 14.97 -5.34
CA TYR A 307 9.42 15.03 -5.54
C TYR A 307 9.76 16.02 -6.65
N HIS A 308 10.49 17.07 -6.29
CA HIS A 308 10.99 18.01 -7.30
C HIS A 308 12.23 17.45 -8.00
N ILE A 309 12.13 17.28 -9.31
CA ILE A 309 13.19 16.79 -10.18
C ILE A 309 13.74 17.98 -10.98
N ASP A 310 15.07 18.11 -11.04
CA ASP A 310 15.79 19.07 -11.88
C ASP A 310 16.87 18.32 -12.65
N THR A 311 16.58 17.99 -13.91
CA THR A 311 17.50 17.19 -14.74
C THR A 311 18.77 17.98 -15.11
N GLN A 312 18.71 19.32 -15.14
CA GLN A 312 19.87 20.17 -15.39
C GLN A 312 20.85 20.10 -14.22
N LYS A 313 20.35 20.12 -12.98
CA LYS A 313 21.14 20.03 -11.75
C LYS A 313 21.45 18.59 -11.33
N LYS A 314 20.93 17.59 -12.07
CA LYS A 314 21.05 16.18 -11.70
C LYS A 314 20.43 15.87 -10.33
N GLN A 315 19.35 16.59 -9.99
CA GLN A 315 18.58 16.37 -8.78
C GLN A 315 17.45 15.37 -9.09
N PHE A 316 17.59 14.16 -8.57
CA PHE A 316 16.67 13.04 -8.76
C PHE A 316 16.16 12.50 -7.44
N VAL A 317 15.18 11.60 -7.48
CA VAL A 317 14.71 10.88 -6.28
C VAL A 317 15.80 9.90 -5.82
N ASP A 318 16.10 9.93 -4.53
CA ASP A 318 16.81 8.82 -3.89
C ASP A 318 15.78 7.70 -3.58
N ILE A 319 15.73 6.71 -4.47
CA ILE A 319 14.84 5.56 -4.30
C ILE A 319 15.17 4.71 -3.06
N ASN A 320 16.36 4.88 -2.45
CA ASN A 320 16.74 4.21 -1.21
C ASN A 320 16.46 5.08 0.03
N GLY A 321 15.93 6.28 -0.17
CA GLY A 321 15.55 7.20 0.90
C GLY A 321 14.53 6.56 1.85
N SER A 322 14.58 6.96 3.12
CA SER A 322 13.72 6.42 4.19
C SER A 322 12.23 6.73 4.01
N ASP A 323 11.89 7.69 3.16
CA ASP A 323 10.54 8.07 2.78
C ASP A 323 9.91 7.14 1.72
N VAL A 324 10.71 6.32 1.03
CA VAL A 324 10.24 5.30 0.08
C VAL A 324 9.91 4.01 0.84
N ILE A 325 8.62 3.66 0.91
CA ILE A 325 8.13 2.50 1.68
C ILE A 325 7.99 1.23 0.85
N ALA A 326 7.82 1.36 -0.46
CA ALA A 326 7.81 0.23 -1.40
C ALA A 326 8.34 0.67 -2.75
N TYR A 327 9.00 -0.23 -3.46
CA TYR A 327 9.61 0.02 -4.77
C TYR A 327 9.55 -1.21 -5.67
N GLY A 328 9.31 -0.98 -6.95
CA GLY A 328 9.39 -1.99 -8.00
C GLY A 328 9.84 -1.37 -9.32
N LYS A 329 10.53 -2.16 -10.15
CA LYS A 329 10.95 -1.73 -11.49
C LYS A 329 10.98 -2.87 -12.49
N LEU A 330 10.84 -2.50 -13.75
CA LEU A 330 11.12 -3.31 -14.90
C LEU A 330 12.04 -2.55 -15.84
N GLU A 331 13.07 -3.22 -16.35
CA GLU A 331 13.97 -2.69 -17.38
C GLU A 331 14.11 -3.74 -18.48
N SER A 332 14.05 -3.31 -19.74
CA SER A 332 14.20 -4.22 -20.87
C SER A 332 14.94 -3.55 -22.03
N GLY A 333 15.95 -4.24 -22.53
CA GLY A 333 16.63 -3.91 -23.81
C GLY A 333 16.24 -4.86 -24.94
N THR A 334 15.25 -5.75 -24.71
CA THR A 334 14.85 -6.79 -25.64
C THR A 334 13.63 -6.35 -26.47
N VAL A 335 13.66 -6.59 -27.76
CA VAL A 335 12.53 -6.36 -28.67
C VAL A 335 11.36 -7.25 -28.30
N THR A 336 10.18 -6.70 -28.06
CA THR A 336 9.00 -7.48 -27.63
C THR A 336 8.58 -8.53 -28.66
N SER A 337 8.64 -8.23 -29.93
CA SER A 337 8.23 -9.18 -31.00
C SER A 337 9.05 -10.48 -31.06
N THR A 338 10.16 -10.56 -30.30
CA THR A 338 10.96 -11.79 -30.21
C THR A 338 10.56 -12.69 -29.03
N LYS A 339 9.57 -12.27 -28.23
CA LYS A 339 9.10 -12.99 -27.05
C LYS A 339 7.88 -13.87 -27.36
N GLU A 340 7.60 -14.80 -26.46
CA GLU A 340 6.41 -15.65 -26.52
C GLU A 340 5.28 -15.11 -25.64
N GLY A 341 4.06 -15.62 -25.83
CA GLY A 341 2.91 -15.25 -24.99
C GLY A 341 2.37 -13.83 -25.20
N LEU A 342 2.61 -13.27 -26.38
CA LEU A 342 2.16 -11.90 -26.69
C LEU A 342 0.63 -11.82 -26.83
N VAL A 343 0.06 -10.71 -26.34
CA VAL A 343 -1.35 -10.35 -26.53
C VAL A 343 -1.41 -9.17 -27.51
N ASN A 344 -1.94 -9.40 -28.71
CA ASN A 344 -1.98 -8.38 -29.79
C ASN A 344 -0.63 -7.69 -30.07
N GLY A 345 0.47 -8.45 -29.91
CA GLY A 345 1.83 -7.94 -30.09
C GLY A 345 2.45 -7.30 -28.84
N TYR A 346 1.73 -7.25 -27.76
CA TYR A 346 2.21 -6.76 -26.45
C TYR A 346 2.64 -7.91 -25.53
N GLU A 347 3.67 -7.67 -24.74
CA GLU A 347 4.08 -8.48 -23.63
C GLU A 347 3.32 -8.06 -22.36
N PRO A 348 2.58 -8.97 -21.69
CA PRO A 348 2.06 -8.69 -20.37
C PRO A 348 3.23 -8.60 -19.37
N PHE A 349 3.19 -7.61 -18.48
CA PHE A 349 4.20 -7.46 -17.45
C PHE A 349 3.58 -7.38 -16.06
N GLU A 350 4.37 -7.75 -15.06
CA GLU A 350 4.08 -7.60 -13.65
C GLU A 350 5.31 -7.03 -12.93
N ILE A 351 5.13 -5.92 -12.21
CA ILE A 351 6.16 -5.32 -11.36
C ILE A 351 5.74 -5.45 -9.92
N LYS A 352 6.29 -6.42 -9.20
CA LYS A 352 6.04 -6.61 -7.76
C LYS A 352 6.62 -5.46 -6.97
N LEU A 353 5.87 -4.98 -5.99
CA LEU A 353 6.32 -3.95 -5.05
C LEU A 353 7.02 -4.62 -3.86
N GLU A 354 8.29 -4.33 -3.71
CA GLU A 354 9.09 -4.75 -2.56
C GLU A 354 8.89 -3.73 -1.42
N TYR A 355 8.11 -4.11 -0.42
CA TYR A 355 7.83 -3.29 0.75
C TYR A 355 8.99 -3.35 1.73
N ARG A 356 9.56 -2.18 2.07
CA ARG A 356 10.58 -2.02 3.11
C ARG A 356 9.97 -1.93 4.51
N ASP A 357 8.72 -1.49 4.57
CA ASP A 357 7.93 -1.43 5.80
C ASP A 357 6.48 -1.82 5.49
N LEU A 358 6.05 -2.94 6.06
CA LEU A 358 4.69 -3.48 5.86
C LEU A 358 3.63 -2.75 6.69
N THR A 359 4.03 -1.88 7.61
CA THR A 359 3.12 -1.19 8.54
C THR A 359 2.84 0.26 8.16
N ARG A 360 3.78 0.90 7.45
CA ARG A 360 3.62 2.27 6.98
C ARG A 360 2.63 2.35 5.82
N LYS A 361 1.84 3.41 5.82
CA LYS A 361 0.87 3.68 4.75
C LYS A 361 1.40 4.79 3.85
N PRO A 362 1.19 4.69 2.54
CA PRO A 362 1.61 5.74 1.62
C PRO A 362 0.68 6.95 1.71
N ASN A 363 1.23 8.11 1.37
CA ASN A 363 0.49 9.33 1.05
C ASN A 363 0.53 9.62 -0.45
N MET A 364 1.53 9.08 -1.16
CA MET A 364 1.70 9.30 -2.59
C MET A 364 2.22 8.05 -3.29
N ILE A 365 1.91 7.97 -4.59
CA ILE A 365 2.46 7.00 -5.53
C ILE A 365 3.21 7.74 -6.64
N VAL A 366 4.32 7.17 -7.06
CA VAL A 366 5.05 7.59 -8.25
C VAL A 366 5.13 6.42 -9.21
N ILE A 367 4.70 6.63 -10.44
CA ILE A 367 4.91 5.72 -11.58
C ILE A 367 5.61 6.53 -12.66
N VAL A 368 6.71 6.00 -13.19
CA VAL A 368 7.45 6.61 -14.29
C VAL A 368 7.78 5.55 -15.32
N ALA A 369 7.47 5.81 -16.57
CA ALA A 369 7.89 4.97 -17.69
C ALA A 369 8.59 5.81 -18.75
N ALA A 370 9.67 5.27 -19.31
CA ALA A 370 10.47 5.92 -20.34
C ALA A 370 10.92 4.91 -21.40
N ALA A 371 10.84 5.32 -22.66
CA ALA A 371 11.35 4.52 -23.78
C ALA A 371 12.88 4.39 -23.76
N SER A 372 13.57 5.41 -23.23
CA SER A 372 15.01 5.42 -23.02
C SER A 372 15.33 5.72 -21.56
N LYS A 373 15.84 4.73 -20.83
CA LYS A 373 16.13 4.78 -19.38
C LYS A 373 17.01 5.96 -18.97
N TYR A 374 17.94 6.35 -19.82
CA TYR A 374 18.86 7.46 -19.54
C TYR A 374 18.43 8.78 -20.21
N GLY A 375 17.14 8.91 -20.53
CA GLY A 375 16.57 10.11 -21.14
C GLY A 375 16.84 11.41 -20.37
N ASP A 376 16.82 11.34 -19.04
CA ASP A 376 17.15 12.47 -18.13
C ASP A 376 18.62 12.93 -18.26
N PHE A 377 19.45 12.14 -18.90
CA PHE A 377 20.83 12.46 -19.27
C PHE A 377 20.99 12.68 -20.77
N PHE A 378 19.88 12.90 -21.51
CA PHE A 378 19.89 13.08 -22.96
C PHE A 378 20.58 11.93 -23.69
N THR A 379 20.42 10.70 -23.17
CA THR A 379 21.06 9.49 -23.69
C THR A 379 20.00 8.48 -24.06
N GLY A 380 20.07 7.96 -25.29
CA GLY A 380 19.16 6.95 -25.82
C GLY A 380 19.23 6.84 -27.34
N GLY A 381 18.39 5.96 -27.89
CA GLY A 381 18.29 5.68 -29.31
C GLY A 381 17.18 6.51 -29.98
N LYS A 382 17.50 7.42 -30.89
CA LYS A 382 16.49 8.11 -31.70
C LYS A 382 15.72 7.08 -32.53
N GLY A 383 14.40 7.00 -32.30
CA GLY A 383 13.51 6.03 -32.92
C GLY A 383 13.23 4.80 -32.03
N THR A 384 13.75 4.74 -30.81
CA THR A 384 13.30 3.78 -29.80
C THR A 384 11.85 4.07 -29.43
N VAL A 385 11.01 3.03 -29.41
CA VAL A 385 9.58 3.14 -29.09
C VAL A 385 9.22 2.17 -27.96
N LEU A 386 8.44 2.67 -27.02
CA LEU A 386 7.75 1.89 -26.00
C LEU A 386 6.26 2.21 -26.07
N TYR A 387 5.44 1.20 -26.33
CA TYR A 387 4.00 1.30 -26.18
C TYR A 387 3.62 0.74 -24.81
N LEU A 388 2.67 1.40 -24.14
CA LEU A 388 2.14 1.02 -22.83
C LEU A 388 0.62 1.04 -22.88
N ASP A 389 0.00 0.01 -22.26
CA ASP A 389 -1.44 -0.13 -22.28
C ASP A 389 -1.95 -0.82 -21.02
N GLU A 390 -3.21 -0.53 -20.62
CA GLU A 390 -4.00 -1.21 -19.61
C GLU A 390 -3.26 -1.46 -18.29
N PHE A 391 -2.71 -0.42 -17.68
CA PHE A 391 -2.12 -0.52 -16.34
C PHE A 391 -3.20 -0.87 -15.31
N SER A 392 -2.85 -1.70 -14.35
CA SER A 392 -3.72 -2.08 -13.23
C SER A 392 -2.91 -2.41 -11.98
N PHE A 393 -3.53 -2.26 -10.81
CA PHE A 393 -2.91 -2.67 -9.54
C PHE A 393 -3.41 -4.04 -9.11
N VAL A 394 -2.50 -4.82 -8.54
CA VAL A 394 -2.81 -6.08 -7.87
C VAL A 394 -2.93 -5.84 -6.37
N TYR A 395 -4.04 -6.26 -5.79
CA TYR A 395 -4.29 -6.19 -4.34
C TYR A 395 -4.48 -7.56 -3.70
N ASP A 396 -4.83 -8.59 -4.49
CA ASP A 396 -4.98 -9.96 -4.01
C ASP A 396 -3.65 -10.70 -4.08
N PRO A 397 -3.13 -11.24 -2.96
CA PRO A 397 -1.94 -12.09 -3.00
C PRO A 397 -2.08 -13.33 -3.87
N ALA A 398 -3.31 -13.80 -4.14
CA ALA A 398 -3.56 -14.96 -5.00
C ALA A 398 -3.36 -14.66 -6.50
N GLU A 399 -3.26 -13.38 -6.88
CA GLU A 399 -3.02 -12.95 -8.27
C GLU A 399 -1.53 -12.75 -8.60
N LEU A 400 -0.63 -12.94 -7.63
CA LEU A 400 0.84 -12.87 -7.79
C LEU A 400 1.42 -14.25 -8.09
#